data_3ec58f9202fb91920d549c8f3463e47d
#
_entry.id   3ec58f9202fb91920d549c8f3463e47d
#
_cell.length_a   1.000
_cell.length_b   1.000
_cell.length_c   1.000
_cell.angle_alpha   90.00
_cell.angle_beta   90.00
_cell.angle_gamma   90.00
#
_symmetry.space_group_name_H-M   'P 1'
#
loop_
_entity.id
_entity.type
_entity.pdbx_description
1 polymer ?
#
loop_
_entity_poly.entity_id
_entity_poly.type
_entity_poly.pdbx_seq_one_letter_code
_entity_poly.pdbx_strand_id
1 'polypeptide(L)'
;TGKFNSKKKLLAHINNGAKKVIVSAPCKDADKTIVYGVNETELKKGHNIISAASCTTNCLAPVVHVLDKNFEIEKGFMTTIHSYTSDQRILDNSHKDLRRARSAVQSIVPTSTGASKTIGEIIPSLKDKFEGVAMRVPTPNVSLIELVFCTKKNISIYKINLAFQEFSKKNKILETTKEKLVSIDFNHNSASSIIDESLTKVVGKNMGKISAWYDNEWGFSNRMCDIVEYLHKIS
;
A
#
# COMPACT_ATOMS: atom_id res chain seq x y z
N THR A 1 14.06 -1.20 3.23
CA THR A 1 15.33 -1.12 2.48
C THR A 1 15.51 -2.19 1.38
N GLY A 2 14.70 -3.24 1.30
CA GLY A 2 14.79 -4.29 0.28
C GLY A 2 16.04 -5.19 0.33
N LYS A 3 17.07 -4.85 1.10
CA LYS A 3 18.30 -5.67 1.25
C LYS A 3 18.10 -6.85 2.20
N PHE A 4 17.36 -6.66 3.28
CA PHE A 4 17.03 -7.65 4.29
C PHE A 4 15.58 -8.10 4.13
N ASN A 5 15.29 -8.86 3.09
CA ASN A 5 13.93 -9.25 2.67
C ASN A 5 13.67 -10.77 2.76
N SER A 6 14.48 -11.48 3.52
CA SER A 6 14.28 -12.90 3.82
C SER A 6 14.58 -13.22 5.27
N LYS A 7 13.85 -14.17 5.86
CA LYS A 7 14.01 -14.59 7.26
C LYS A 7 15.44 -14.97 7.59
N LYS A 8 16.12 -15.67 6.68
CA LYS A 8 17.53 -16.06 6.84
C LYS A 8 18.45 -14.86 7.12
N LYS A 9 18.27 -13.75 6.37
CA LYS A 9 19.07 -12.52 6.57
C LYS A 9 18.68 -11.79 7.86
N LEU A 10 17.41 -11.86 8.26
CA LEU A 10 16.86 -11.16 9.40
C LEU A 10 17.20 -11.84 10.73
N LEU A 11 17.39 -13.17 10.73
CA LEU A 11 17.80 -13.93 11.91
C LEU A 11 19.12 -13.42 12.50
N ALA A 12 20.01 -12.82 11.70
CA ALA A 12 21.23 -12.20 12.21
C ALA A 12 20.94 -11.11 13.26
N HIS A 13 19.87 -10.33 13.09
CA HIS A 13 19.48 -9.31 14.07
C HIS A 13 18.96 -9.94 15.38
N ILE A 14 18.15 -11.00 15.26
CA ILE A 14 17.66 -11.76 16.43
C ILE A 14 18.83 -12.40 17.18
N ASN A 15 19.77 -13.06 16.46
CA ASN A 15 20.95 -13.68 17.07
C ASN A 15 21.88 -12.67 17.75
N ASN A 16 21.85 -11.41 17.31
CA ASN A 16 22.59 -10.31 17.93
C ASN A 16 21.80 -9.57 19.03
N GLY A 17 20.70 -10.16 19.52
CA GLY A 17 19.96 -9.69 20.70
C GLY A 17 18.73 -8.84 20.43
N ALA A 18 18.33 -8.62 19.18
CA ALA A 18 17.05 -8.00 18.89
C ALA A 18 15.89 -8.90 19.30
N LYS A 19 14.96 -8.41 20.11
CA LYS A 19 13.76 -9.17 20.51
C LYS A 19 12.80 -9.40 19.35
N LYS A 20 12.66 -8.42 18.47
CA LYS A 20 11.80 -8.45 17.29
C LYS A 20 12.45 -7.68 16.14
N VAL A 21 12.08 -8.05 14.91
CA VAL A 21 12.53 -7.36 13.69
C VAL A 21 11.31 -7.01 12.86
N ILE A 22 11.13 -5.73 12.58
CA ILE A 22 10.11 -5.23 11.65
C ILE A 22 10.80 -4.89 10.33
N VAL A 23 10.34 -5.50 9.26
CA VAL A 23 10.91 -5.33 7.92
C VAL A 23 10.11 -4.29 7.16
N SER A 24 10.77 -3.19 6.76
CA SER A 24 10.17 -2.14 5.93
C SER A 24 10.14 -2.53 4.43
N ALA A 25 9.77 -3.77 4.16
CA ALA A 25 9.66 -4.32 2.79
C ALA A 25 8.83 -5.61 2.81
N PRO A 26 8.29 -6.07 1.66
CA PRO A 26 7.72 -7.39 1.55
C PRO A 26 8.76 -8.48 1.90
N CYS A 27 8.36 -9.42 2.77
CA CYS A 27 9.17 -10.55 3.19
C CYS A 27 8.29 -11.79 3.26
N LYS A 28 8.40 -12.67 2.25
CA LYS A 28 7.51 -13.83 2.06
C LYS A 28 7.60 -14.87 3.18
N ASP A 29 8.75 -14.97 3.83
CA ASP A 29 9.05 -15.92 4.90
C ASP A 29 9.05 -15.26 6.29
N ALA A 30 8.48 -14.06 6.43
CA ALA A 30 8.21 -13.43 7.72
C ALA A 30 7.19 -14.25 8.52
N ASP A 31 7.22 -14.14 9.85
CA ASP A 31 6.24 -14.82 10.71
C ASP A 31 4.82 -14.30 10.44
N LYS A 32 4.70 -13.00 10.10
CA LYS A 32 3.45 -12.37 9.70
C LYS A 32 3.71 -11.12 8.84
N THR A 33 2.84 -10.91 7.84
CA THR A 33 2.75 -9.65 7.10
C THR A 33 1.61 -8.83 7.67
N ILE A 34 1.89 -7.58 8.04
CA ILE A 34 0.94 -6.67 8.70
C ILE A 34 0.78 -5.38 7.89
N VAL A 35 -0.48 -4.98 7.75
CA VAL A 35 -0.88 -3.61 7.41
C VAL A 35 -1.67 -3.06 8.58
N TYR A 36 -1.11 -2.08 9.28
CA TYR A 36 -1.73 -1.48 10.45
C TYR A 36 -3.07 -0.82 10.09
N GLY A 37 -4.09 -1.04 10.93
CA GLY A 37 -5.46 -0.62 10.70
C GLY A 37 -6.28 -1.55 9.79
N VAL A 38 -5.69 -2.69 9.36
CA VAL A 38 -6.39 -3.72 8.56
C VAL A 38 -6.30 -5.08 9.23
N ASN A 39 -5.10 -5.54 9.60
CA ASN A 39 -4.91 -6.88 10.18
C ASN A 39 -3.89 -6.92 11.35
N GLU A 40 -3.59 -5.81 12.01
CA GLU A 40 -2.66 -5.75 13.15
C GLU A 40 -3.11 -6.65 14.31
N THR A 41 -4.40 -6.90 14.45
CA THR A 41 -4.96 -7.78 15.49
C THR A 41 -4.55 -9.25 15.31
N GLU A 42 -4.01 -9.63 14.16
CA GLU A 42 -3.47 -10.96 13.91
C GLU A 42 -2.04 -11.13 14.47
N LEU A 43 -1.40 -10.04 14.95
CA LEU A 43 -0.11 -10.14 15.61
C LEU A 43 -0.21 -10.91 16.92
N LYS A 44 0.79 -11.77 17.16
CA LYS A 44 0.92 -12.57 18.37
C LYS A 44 2.27 -12.31 19.01
N LYS A 45 2.37 -12.50 20.32
CA LYS A 45 3.62 -12.36 21.10
C LYS A 45 4.76 -13.22 20.52
N GLY A 46 4.48 -14.38 19.95
CA GLY A 46 5.46 -15.29 19.33
C GLY A 46 5.97 -14.86 17.95
N HIS A 47 5.38 -13.85 17.30
CA HIS A 47 5.89 -13.37 16.01
C HIS A 47 7.12 -12.48 16.24
N ASN A 48 8.28 -12.91 15.75
CA ASN A 48 9.55 -12.22 15.95
C ASN A 48 10.03 -11.45 14.70
N ILE A 49 9.65 -11.93 13.51
CA ILE A 49 10.00 -11.31 12.23
C ILE A 49 8.71 -10.90 11.54
N ILE A 50 8.45 -9.61 11.44
CA ILE A 50 7.19 -9.05 10.96
C ILE A 50 7.47 -8.21 9.72
N SER A 51 6.78 -8.50 8.61
CA SER A 51 6.82 -7.66 7.42
C SER A 51 5.74 -6.58 7.52
N ALA A 52 6.11 -5.32 7.34
CA ALA A 52 5.18 -4.21 7.19
C ALA A 52 4.66 -4.06 5.74
N ALA A 53 4.86 -5.08 4.90
CA ALA A 53 4.53 -5.07 3.47
C ALA A 53 5.26 -3.94 2.70
N SER A 54 4.63 -3.35 1.70
CA SER A 54 5.15 -2.20 0.95
C SER A 54 4.31 -0.95 1.19
N CYS A 55 4.84 0.23 0.86
CA CYS A 55 4.09 1.47 0.91
C CYS A 55 2.81 1.42 0.05
N THR A 56 2.91 0.86 -1.15
CA THR A 56 1.74 0.66 -2.04
C THR A 56 0.71 -0.30 -1.42
N THR A 57 1.15 -1.38 -0.77
CA THR A 57 0.25 -2.30 -0.06
C THR A 57 -0.44 -1.61 1.11
N ASN A 58 0.29 -0.76 1.85
CA ASN A 58 -0.28 0.02 2.96
C ASN A 58 -1.32 1.04 2.48
N CYS A 59 -1.15 1.59 1.26
CA CYS A 59 -2.19 2.41 0.64
C CYS A 59 -3.39 1.58 0.18
N LEU A 60 -3.15 0.47 -0.54
CA LEU A 60 -4.21 -0.33 -1.17
C LEU A 60 -5.07 -1.09 -0.17
N ALA A 61 -4.47 -1.68 0.87
CA ALA A 61 -5.18 -2.58 1.80
C ALA A 61 -6.35 -1.91 2.53
N PRO A 62 -6.22 -0.73 3.16
CA PRO A 62 -7.37 -0.06 3.78
C PRO A 62 -8.45 0.33 2.77
N VAL A 63 -8.06 0.69 1.56
CA VAL A 63 -9.00 1.01 0.46
C VAL A 63 -9.86 -0.19 0.11
N VAL A 64 -9.23 -1.33 -0.20
CA VAL A 64 -9.97 -2.54 -0.57
C VAL A 64 -10.72 -3.14 0.61
N HIS A 65 -10.23 -2.97 1.85
CA HIS A 65 -10.94 -3.38 3.06
C HIS A 65 -12.28 -2.65 3.19
N VAL A 66 -12.31 -1.33 3.03
CA VAL A 66 -13.53 -0.53 3.07
C VAL A 66 -14.48 -0.92 1.95
N LEU A 67 -13.97 -1.07 0.73
CA LEU A 67 -14.79 -1.42 -0.44
C LEU A 67 -15.38 -2.83 -0.33
N ASP A 68 -14.58 -3.81 0.08
CA ASP A 68 -15.04 -5.21 0.21
C ASP A 68 -16.10 -5.34 1.29
N LYS A 69 -15.87 -4.74 2.45
CA LYS A 69 -16.80 -4.75 3.58
C LYS A 69 -18.18 -4.17 3.24
N ASN A 70 -18.22 -3.11 2.42
CA ASN A 70 -19.46 -2.43 2.08
C ASN A 70 -20.13 -2.98 0.82
N PHE A 71 -19.33 -3.37 -0.19
CA PHE A 71 -19.83 -3.62 -1.55
C PHE A 71 -19.49 -4.99 -2.11
N GLU A 72 -18.69 -5.81 -1.41
CA GLU A 72 -18.28 -7.17 -1.83
C GLU A 72 -17.56 -7.18 -3.17
N ILE A 73 -16.26 -6.93 -3.15
CA ILE A 73 -15.43 -6.89 -4.36
C ILE A 73 -15.40 -8.27 -5.04
N GLU A 74 -15.67 -8.31 -6.33
CA GLU A 74 -15.50 -9.48 -7.17
C GLU A 74 -14.09 -9.58 -7.75
N LYS A 75 -13.59 -8.46 -8.30
CA LYS A 75 -12.27 -8.34 -8.91
C LYS A 75 -11.85 -6.89 -9.03
N GLY A 76 -10.55 -6.66 -9.19
CA GLY A 76 -10.00 -5.33 -9.39
C GLY A 76 -8.65 -5.33 -10.08
N PHE A 77 -8.33 -4.19 -10.69
CA PHE A 77 -7.03 -3.94 -11.30
C PHE A 77 -6.47 -2.63 -10.75
N MET A 78 -5.26 -2.67 -10.21
CA MET A 78 -4.61 -1.51 -9.63
C MET A 78 -3.41 -1.07 -10.48
N THR A 79 -3.36 0.21 -10.80
CA THR A 79 -2.15 0.85 -11.32
C THR A 79 -1.61 1.81 -10.27
N THR A 80 -0.37 1.67 -9.86
CA THR A 80 0.27 2.71 -9.06
C THR A 80 1.15 3.60 -9.94
N ILE A 81 0.87 4.91 -9.91
CA ILE A 81 1.73 5.96 -10.45
C ILE A 81 2.67 6.32 -9.29
N HIS A 82 3.90 5.84 -9.37
CA HIS A 82 4.78 5.80 -8.21
C HIS A 82 6.02 6.66 -8.43
N SER A 83 6.38 7.45 -7.43
CA SER A 83 7.66 8.15 -7.40
C SER A 83 8.83 7.18 -7.58
N TYR A 84 9.94 7.65 -8.14
CA TYR A 84 11.13 6.81 -8.23
C TYR A 84 11.70 6.51 -6.84
N THR A 85 12.40 5.39 -6.74
CA THR A 85 13.04 4.95 -5.49
C THR A 85 14.47 4.54 -5.77
N SER A 86 15.24 4.23 -4.73
CA SER A 86 16.63 3.77 -4.84
C SER A 86 16.81 2.48 -5.68
N ASP A 87 15.75 1.78 -6.03
CA ASP A 87 15.78 0.62 -6.92
C ASP A 87 15.88 1.03 -8.41
N GLN A 88 15.48 2.26 -8.77
CA GLN A 88 15.66 2.81 -10.11
C GLN A 88 17.02 3.50 -10.25
N ARG A 89 17.50 3.57 -11.50
CA ARG A 89 18.72 4.33 -11.83
C ARG A 89 18.38 5.80 -12.08
N ILE A 90 19.12 6.70 -11.47
CA ILE A 90 18.97 8.15 -11.73
C ILE A 90 19.47 8.49 -13.15
N LEU A 91 20.61 7.93 -13.53
CA LEU A 91 21.14 7.92 -14.90
C LEU A 91 21.03 6.51 -15.47
N ASP A 92 20.99 6.38 -16.79
CA ASP A 92 21.06 5.07 -17.47
C ASP A 92 22.25 4.26 -16.93
N ASN A 93 21.96 3.08 -16.38
CA ASN A 93 23.00 2.20 -15.82
C ASN A 93 22.50 0.76 -15.77
N SER A 94 23.40 -0.20 -15.54
CA SER A 94 23.07 -1.61 -15.49
C SER A 94 22.06 -1.94 -14.40
N HIS A 95 21.05 -2.73 -14.76
CA HIS A 95 20.04 -3.29 -13.86
C HIS A 95 19.52 -4.61 -14.45
N LYS A 96 19.14 -5.57 -13.62
CA LYS A 96 18.57 -6.86 -14.05
C LYS A 96 17.24 -6.73 -14.81
N ASP A 97 16.45 -5.72 -14.47
CA ASP A 97 15.26 -5.29 -15.22
C ASP A 97 15.68 -4.16 -16.16
N LEU A 98 15.59 -4.40 -17.47
CA LEU A 98 16.03 -3.46 -18.51
C LEU A 98 15.27 -2.13 -18.48
N ARG A 99 14.02 -2.12 -18.05
CA ARG A 99 13.23 -0.88 -17.90
C ARG A 99 13.74 -0.05 -16.72
N ARG A 100 14.08 -0.69 -15.60
CA ARG A 100 14.66 -0.02 -14.42
C ARG A 100 16.12 0.41 -14.62
N ALA A 101 16.76 -0.04 -15.68
CA ALA A 101 18.08 0.42 -16.11
C ALA A 101 18.07 1.85 -16.65
N ARG A 102 16.90 2.33 -17.12
CA ARG A 102 16.74 3.66 -17.71
C ARG A 102 16.56 4.73 -16.66
N SER A 103 16.97 5.95 -17.00
CA SER A 103 16.92 7.13 -16.14
C SER A 103 15.50 7.39 -15.59
N ALA A 104 15.37 7.30 -14.28
CA ALA A 104 14.11 7.49 -13.58
C ALA A 104 13.63 8.95 -13.57
N VAL A 105 14.54 9.91 -13.73
CA VAL A 105 14.21 11.34 -13.70
C VAL A 105 13.79 11.88 -15.07
N GLN A 106 13.89 11.06 -16.12
CA GLN A 106 13.55 11.45 -17.49
C GLN A 106 12.50 10.53 -18.14
N SER A 107 12.10 9.46 -17.46
CA SER A 107 11.30 8.42 -18.09
C SER A 107 10.13 7.97 -17.22
N ILE A 108 9.01 7.68 -17.86
CA ILE A 108 7.96 6.84 -17.26
C ILE A 108 8.39 5.40 -17.44
N VAL A 109 8.57 4.67 -16.34
CA VAL A 109 9.09 3.29 -16.34
C VAL A 109 8.00 2.31 -15.89
N PRO A 110 7.38 1.56 -16.82
CA PRO A 110 6.47 0.47 -16.46
C PRO A 110 7.23 -0.64 -15.75
N THR A 111 6.69 -1.14 -14.65
CA THR A 111 7.31 -2.25 -13.88
C THR A 111 6.27 -3.05 -13.12
N SER A 112 6.67 -4.19 -12.59
CA SER A 112 5.82 -5.01 -11.75
C SER A 112 5.66 -4.44 -10.34
N THR A 113 4.57 -4.80 -9.68
CA THR A 113 4.35 -4.59 -8.24
C THR A 113 3.85 -5.87 -7.59
N GLY A 114 4.27 -6.13 -6.35
CA GLY A 114 3.76 -7.24 -5.55
C GLY A 114 2.55 -6.88 -4.69
N ALA A 115 2.10 -5.63 -4.72
CA ALA A 115 1.07 -5.13 -3.81
C ALA A 115 -0.27 -5.88 -3.96
N SER A 116 -0.71 -6.14 -5.19
CA SER A 116 -1.95 -6.87 -5.46
C SER A 116 -1.95 -8.30 -4.91
N LYS A 117 -0.82 -9.00 -5.04
CA LYS A 117 -0.67 -10.37 -4.51
C LYS A 117 -0.69 -10.39 -2.97
N THR A 118 -0.06 -9.40 -2.34
CA THR A 118 -0.01 -9.29 -0.88
C THR A 118 -1.39 -9.00 -0.27
N ILE A 119 -2.33 -8.41 -1.02
CA ILE A 119 -3.71 -8.19 -0.56
C ILE A 119 -4.38 -9.51 -0.15
N GLY A 120 -4.21 -10.58 -0.92
CA GLY A 120 -4.78 -11.88 -0.59
C GLY A 120 -4.18 -12.54 0.67
N GLU A 121 -2.97 -12.13 1.08
CA GLU A 121 -2.36 -12.57 2.35
C GLU A 121 -2.94 -11.80 3.54
N ILE A 122 -3.31 -10.52 3.34
CA ILE A 122 -3.81 -9.62 4.37
C ILE A 122 -5.33 -9.74 4.53
N ILE A 123 -6.05 -9.88 3.41
CA ILE A 123 -7.51 -10.01 3.34
C ILE A 123 -7.82 -11.29 2.53
N PRO A 124 -7.94 -12.45 3.19
CA PRO A 124 -8.08 -13.73 2.51
C PRO A 124 -9.28 -13.84 1.56
N SER A 125 -10.37 -13.11 1.80
CA SER A 125 -11.55 -13.04 0.92
C SER A 125 -11.22 -12.44 -0.46
N LEU A 126 -10.12 -11.70 -0.57
CA LEU A 126 -9.67 -11.04 -1.80
C LEU A 126 -8.52 -11.76 -2.52
N LYS A 127 -8.18 -12.97 -2.06
CA LYS A 127 -7.15 -13.78 -2.71
C LYS A 127 -7.50 -14.01 -4.19
N ASP A 128 -6.52 -13.82 -5.06
CA ASP A 128 -6.59 -13.99 -6.53
C ASP A 128 -7.62 -13.09 -7.24
N LYS A 129 -8.18 -12.08 -6.54
CA LYS A 129 -9.14 -11.14 -7.13
C LYS A 129 -8.50 -9.86 -7.67
N PHE A 130 -7.20 -9.64 -7.42
CA PHE A 130 -6.50 -8.43 -7.82
C PHE A 130 -5.26 -8.72 -8.66
N GLU A 131 -5.11 -7.95 -9.72
CA GLU A 131 -3.85 -7.76 -10.42
C GLU A 131 -3.42 -6.30 -10.39
N GLY A 132 -2.13 -6.04 -10.65
CA GLY A 132 -1.65 -4.67 -10.64
C GLY A 132 -0.29 -4.48 -11.28
N VAL A 133 -0.08 -3.25 -11.72
CA VAL A 133 1.18 -2.78 -12.32
C VAL A 133 1.64 -1.49 -11.67
N ALA A 134 2.91 -1.15 -11.85
CA ALA A 134 3.47 0.12 -11.42
C ALA A 134 4.00 0.91 -12.61
N MET A 135 3.73 2.20 -12.62
CA MET A 135 4.33 3.19 -13.52
C MET A 135 5.20 4.11 -12.67
N ARG A 136 6.52 3.98 -12.76
CA ARG A 136 7.44 4.92 -12.11
C ARG A 136 7.49 6.20 -12.91
N VAL A 137 7.39 7.32 -12.22
CA VAL A 137 7.36 8.66 -12.82
C VAL A 137 8.48 9.54 -12.27
N PRO A 138 8.91 10.59 -12.99
CA PRO A 138 9.96 11.51 -12.55
C PRO A 138 9.52 12.43 -11.40
N THR A 139 9.04 11.85 -10.30
CA THR A 139 8.57 12.57 -9.11
C THR A 139 9.33 12.00 -7.91
N PRO A 140 9.94 12.85 -7.06
CA PRO A 140 10.81 12.39 -5.97
C PRO A 140 10.06 11.72 -4.82
N ASN A 141 8.85 12.19 -4.50
CA ASN A 141 8.02 11.64 -3.43
C ASN A 141 6.54 11.83 -3.75
N VAL A 142 5.68 11.15 -3.01
CA VAL A 142 4.23 11.00 -3.18
C VAL A 142 3.85 10.22 -4.42
N SER A 143 3.02 9.25 -4.23
CA SER A 143 2.53 8.31 -5.23
C SER A 143 1.00 8.26 -5.22
N LEU A 144 0.43 7.68 -6.26
CA LEU A 144 -1.01 7.54 -6.44
C LEU A 144 -1.35 6.10 -6.81
N ILE A 145 -2.37 5.52 -6.21
CA ILE A 145 -3.02 4.34 -6.78
C ILE A 145 -4.27 4.73 -7.56
N GLU A 146 -4.43 4.12 -8.71
CA GLU A 146 -5.67 4.06 -9.49
C GLU A 146 -6.21 2.64 -9.37
N LEU A 147 -7.36 2.49 -8.74
CA LEU A 147 -8.03 1.20 -8.58
C LEU A 147 -9.32 1.17 -9.34
N VAL A 148 -9.40 0.27 -10.33
CA VAL A 148 -10.66 -0.11 -11.00
C VAL A 148 -11.13 -1.42 -10.40
N PHE A 149 -12.41 -1.52 -10.04
CA PHE A 149 -12.96 -2.68 -9.36
C PHE A 149 -14.41 -2.96 -9.76
N CYS A 150 -14.80 -4.22 -9.66
CA CYS A 150 -16.19 -4.65 -9.79
C CYS A 150 -16.69 -5.19 -8.44
N THR A 151 -17.97 -4.95 -8.16
CA THR A 151 -18.62 -5.34 -6.90
C THR A 151 -19.87 -6.15 -7.16
N LYS A 152 -20.26 -7.00 -6.21
CA LYS A 152 -21.55 -7.71 -6.26
C LYS A 152 -22.74 -6.78 -6.00
N LYS A 153 -22.58 -5.84 -5.07
CA LYS A 153 -23.61 -4.85 -4.72
C LYS A 153 -23.57 -3.65 -5.66
N ASN A 154 -24.71 -3.03 -5.88
CA ASN A 154 -24.78 -1.78 -6.64
C ASN A 154 -24.10 -0.64 -5.89
N ILE A 155 -23.26 0.09 -6.59
CA ILE A 155 -22.48 1.23 -6.10
C ILE A 155 -22.92 2.54 -6.77
N SER A 156 -22.60 3.62 -6.12
CA SER A 156 -22.65 4.98 -6.69
C SER A 156 -21.48 5.79 -6.14
N ILE A 157 -21.12 6.88 -6.80
CA ILE A 157 -20.07 7.81 -6.33
C ILE A 157 -20.34 8.23 -4.89
N TYR A 158 -21.59 8.61 -4.59
CA TYR A 158 -22.00 8.99 -3.24
C TYR A 158 -21.75 7.89 -2.21
N LYS A 159 -22.20 6.66 -2.48
CA LYS A 159 -22.04 5.53 -1.54
C LYS A 159 -20.56 5.19 -1.30
N ILE A 160 -19.73 5.22 -2.35
CA ILE A 160 -18.30 4.95 -2.22
C ILE A 160 -17.63 6.02 -1.36
N ASN A 161 -17.83 7.30 -1.67
CA ASN A 161 -17.21 8.38 -0.93
C ASN A 161 -17.69 8.42 0.53
N LEU A 162 -18.98 8.18 0.76
CA LEU A 162 -19.53 8.09 2.13
C LEU A 162 -18.88 6.97 2.94
N ALA A 163 -18.68 5.78 2.35
CA ALA A 163 -18.03 4.66 3.04
C ALA A 163 -16.59 5.02 3.48
N PHE A 164 -15.83 5.72 2.64
CA PHE A 164 -14.50 6.20 3.00
C PHE A 164 -14.55 7.30 4.07
N GLN A 165 -15.46 8.25 3.96
CA GLN A 165 -15.64 9.31 4.97
C GLN A 165 -16.00 8.73 6.35
N GLU A 166 -16.86 7.72 6.40
CA GLU A 166 -17.22 7.06 7.66
C GLU A 166 -16.07 6.28 8.28
N PHE A 167 -15.24 5.65 7.45
CA PHE A 167 -14.05 4.95 7.91
C PHE A 167 -13.00 5.93 8.44
N SER A 168 -12.77 7.04 7.73
CA SER A 168 -11.77 8.06 8.10
C SER A 168 -12.04 8.71 9.45
N LYS A 169 -13.31 8.88 9.83
CA LYS A 169 -13.69 9.41 11.16
C LYS A 169 -13.21 8.53 12.31
N LYS A 170 -13.04 7.23 12.06
CA LYS A 170 -12.70 6.23 13.08
C LYS A 170 -11.26 5.76 13.02
N ASN A 171 -10.58 6.04 11.91
CA ASN A 171 -9.25 5.49 11.67
C ASN A 171 -8.38 6.48 10.89
N LYS A 172 -7.29 6.91 11.52
CA LYS A 172 -6.36 7.93 10.97
C LYS A 172 -5.47 7.43 9.82
N ILE A 173 -5.51 6.13 9.49
CA ILE A 173 -4.70 5.59 8.38
C ILE A 173 -5.27 5.92 7.00
N LEU A 174 -6.54 6.32 6.93
CA LEU A 174 -7.22 6.68 5.69
C LEU A 174 -7.90 8.03 5.86
N GLU A 175 -7.63 8.92 4.95
CA GLU A 175 -8.24 10.25 4.85
C GLU A 175 -9.01 10.39 3.54
N THR A 176 -9.82 11.42 3.43
CA THR A 176 -10.51 11.80 2.20
C THR A 176 -10.33 13.29 1.93
N THR A 177 -10.26 13.69 0.67
CA THR A 177 -10.22 15.08 0.26
C THR A 177 -11.19 15.36 -0.90
N LYS A 178 -11.74 16.56 -0.93
CA LYS A 178 -12.54 17.13 -2.04
C LYS A 178 -11.78 18.22 -2.77
N GLU A 179 -10.64 18.61 -2.25
CA GLU A 179 -9.79 19.65 -2.82
C GLU A 179 -9.10 19.15 -4.08
N LYS A 180 -8.85 20.05 -5.02
CA LYS A 180 -8.17 19.74 -6.29
C LYS A 180 -6.67 19.85 -6.09
N LEU A 181 -6.09 18.86 -5.42
CA LEU A 181 -4.69 18.81 -5.05
C LEU A 181 -3.88 17.96 -6.02
N VAL A 182 -2.56 18.11 -5.96
CA VAL A 182 -1.59 17.32 -6.73
C VAL A 182 -0.56 16.69 -5.79
N SER A 183 0.31 15.83 -6.30
CA SER A 183 1.20 15.00 -5.48
C SER A 183 1.97 15.76 -4.41
N ILE A 184 2.53 16.93 -4.72
CA ILE A 184 3.36 17.68 -3.76
C ILE A 184 2.59 18.16 -2.53
N ASP A 185 1.28 18.38 -2.65
CA ASP A 185 0.43 18.83 -1.55
C ASP A 185 0.26 17.78 -0.46
N PHE A 186 0.49 16.52 -0.80
CA PHE A 186 0.41 15.40 0.14
C PHE A 186 1.75 15.02 0.77
N ASN A 187 2.82 15.76 0.47
CA ASN A 187 4.13 15.52 1.04
C ASN A 187 4.08 15.69 2.58
N HIS A 188 4.63 14.71 3.31
CA HIS A 188 4.58 14.58 4.77
C HIS A 188 3.16 14.35 5.34
N ASN A 189 2.17 13.96 4.55
CA ASN A 189 0.94 13.43 5.10
C ASN A 189 1.19 12.04 5.70
N SER A 190 0.74 11.84 6.95
CA SER A 190 0.98 10.59 7.69
C SER A 190 -0.02 9.48 7.40
N ALA A 191 -1.11 9.76 6.67
CA ALA A 191 -2.08 8.74 6.29
C ALA A 191 -1.47 7.73 5.31
N SER A 192 -1.92 6.49 5.39
CA SER A 192 -1.56 5.45 4.41
C SER A 192 -2.26 5.64 3.07
N SER A 193 -3.45 6.24 3.09
CA SER A 193 -4.28 6.48 1.90
C SER A 193 -5.06 7.78 2.06
N ILE A 194 -5.05 8.63 1.05
CA ILE A 194 -5.91 9.82 0.98
C ILE A 194 -6.77 9.69 -0.27
N ILE A 195 -8.05 9.38 -0.08
CA ILE A 195 -9.01 9.23 -1.19
C ILE A 195 -9.33 10.59 -1.78
N ASP A 196 -9.08 10.74 -3.07
CA ASP A 196 -9.53 11.90 -3.85
C ASP A 196 -10.98 11.67 -4.31
N GLU A 197 -11.92 12.23 -3.55
CA GLU A 197 -13.35 12.04 -3.80
C GLU A 197 -13.80 12.60 -5.17
N SER A 198 -13.09 13.62 -5.67
CA SER A 198 -13.39 14.24 -6.96
C SER A 198 -13.08 13.34 -8.15
N LEU A 199 -12.18 12.38 -7.96
CA LEU A 199 -11.73 11.42 -8.96
C LEU A 199 -12.50 10.08 -8.91
N THR A 200 -13.41 9.90 -7.95
CA THR A 200 -14.27 8.71 -7.88
C THR A 200 -15.21 8.67 -9.09
N LYS A 201 -15.24 7.52 -9.78
CA LYS A 201 -16.11 7.30 -10.95
C LYS A 201 -16.84 5.97 -10.82
N VAL A 202 -18.00 5.88 -11.42
CA VAL A 202 -18.81 4.67 -11.52
C VAL A 202 -19.30 4.51 -12.94
N VAL A 203 -19.18 3.31 -13.48
CA VAL A 203 -19.72 2.91 -14.79
C VAL A 203 -20.74 1.80 -14.57
N GLY A 204 -21.92 1.97 -15.11
CA GLY A 204 -23.04 1.04 -14.86
C GLY A 204 -23.45 1.04 -13.39
N LYS A 205 -23.67 -0.14 -12.82
CA LYS A 205 -24.16 -0.29 -11.43
C LYS A 205 -23.13 -0.83 -10.45
N ASN A 206 -22.04 -1.43 -10.95
CA ASN A 206 -21.12 -2.22 -10.12
C ASN A 206 -19.64 -2.08 -10.49
N MET A 207 -19.27 -1.26 -11.47
CA MET A 207 -17.88 -0.99 -11.81
C MET A 207 -17.48 0.41 -11.28
N GLY A 208 -16.53 0.43 -10.35
CA GLY A 208 -16.03 1.65 -9.75
C GLY A 208 -14.56 1.91 -10.07
N LYS A 209 -14.18 3.17 -10.02
CA LYS A 209 -12.78 3.64 -10.07
C LYS A 209 -12.56 4.65 -8.96
N ILE A 210 -11.51 4.47 -8.20
CA ILE A 210 -11.05 5.43 -7.20
C ILE A 210 -9.57 5.76 -7.39
N SER A 211 -9.19 6.91 -6.89
CA SER A 211 -7.80 7.36 -6.79
C SER A 211 -7.46 7.60 -5.33
N ALA A 212 -6.30 7.12 -4.89
CA ALA A 212 -5.82 7.38 -3.55
C ALA A 212 -4.34 7.79 -3.55
N TRP A 213 -4.07 8.96 -3.00
CA TRP A 213 -2.74 9.50 -2.80
C TRP A 213 -2.07 8.89 -1.57
N TYR A 214 -0.75 8.80 -1.57
CA TYR A 214 0.03 8.40 -0.40
C TYR A 214 1.45 8.93 -0.44
N ASP A 215 1.93 9.44 0.69
CA ASP A 215 3.37 9.67 0.84
C ASP A 215 4.05 8.32 1.07
N ASN A 216 4.72 7.83 0.03
CA ASN A 216 5.34 6.50 0.04
C ASN A 216 6.53 6.37 0.99
N GLU A 217 7.04 7.49 1.52
CA GLU A 217 8.11 7.51 2.53
C GLU A 217 7.57 7.83 3.91
N TRP A 218 6.97 9.00 4.10
CA TRP A 218 6.51 9.47 5.41
C TRP A 218 5.31 8.67 5.93
N GLY A 219 4.27 8.50 5.12
CA GLY A 219 3.09 7.72 5.51
C GLY A 219 3.47 6.28 5.89
N PHE A 220 4.33 5.65 5.10
CA PHE A 220 4.83 4.31 5.39
C PHE A 220 5.69 4.25 6.66
N SER A 221 6.55 5.25 6.89
CA SER A 221 7.39 5.32 8.10
C SER A 221 6.53 5.45 9.36
N ASN A 222 5.44 6.22 9.33
CA ASN A 222 4.47 6.30 10.42
C ASN A 222 3.85 4.92 10.73
N ARG A 223 3.51 4.14 9.72
CA ARG A 223 3.01 2.76 9.94
C ARG A 223 4.02 1.85 10.61
N MET A 224 5.31 2.04 10.33
CA MET A 224 6.36 1.31 11.07
C MET A 224 6.33 1.62 12.57
N CYS A 225 6.16 2.90 12.93
CA CYS A 225 6.03 3.32 14.32
C CYS A 225 4.77 2.74 14.99
N ASP A 226 3.62 2.80 14.30
CA ASP A 226 2.36 2.24 14.80
C ASP A 226 2.46 0.73 15.08
N ILE A 227 3.17 -0.02 14.22
CA ILE A 227 3.41 -1.46 14.44
C ILE A 227 4.29 -1.67 15.69
N VAL A 228 5.31 -0.84 15.91
CA VAL A 228 6.15 -0.90 17.12
C VAL A 228 5.32 -0.65 18.37
N GLU A 229 4.50 0.40 18.38
CA GLU A 229 3.61 0.71 19.50
C GLU A 229 2.60 -0.41 19.78
N TYR A 230 2.01 -0.97 18.72
CA TYR A 230 1.09 -2.09 18.86
C TYR A 230 1.77 -3.32 19.47
N LEU A 231 2.96 -3.65 18.98
CA LEU A 231 3.76 -4.76 19.52
C LEU A 231 4.09 -4.56 21.00
N HIS A 232 4.40 -3.32 21.41
CA HIS A 232 4.66 -3.01 22.82
C HIS A 232 3.43 -3.26 23.70
N LYS A 233 2.21 -2.96 23.20
CA LYS A 233 0.96 -3.17 23.92
C LYS A 233 0.59 -4.64 24.13
N ILE A 234 1.02 -5.54 23.23
CA ILE A 234 0.71 -6.99 23.27
C ILE A 234 1.86 -7.83 23.81
N SER A 235 3.01 -7.22 24.16
CA SER A 235 4.24 -7.90 24.69
C SER A 235 4.23 -8.10 26.21
#